data_eba007252808cef33bcf89e6ef56a370
#
_entry.id   eba007252808cef33bcf89e6ef56a370
#
_cell.length_a   1.000
_cell.length_b   1.000
_cell.length_c   1.000
_cell.angle_alpha   90.00
_cell.angle_beta   90.00
_cell.angle_gamma   90.00
#
_symmetry.space_group_name_H-M   'P 1'
#
loop_
_entity.id
_entity.type
_entity.pdbx_description
1 polymer ?
#
loop_
_entity_poly.entity_id
_entity_poly.type
_entity_poly.pdbx_seq_one_letter_code
_entity_poly.pdbx_strand_id
1 'polypeptide(L)'
;PRCLFTNHQKMHEASIVAGMMNILKDEARRHNVSRITRVRLSVGLFTAVEPKTLEACFELYAEGTVAEGAELDITTVPAEGRCLDCGHKFPMTSPRCRCPECGSLRLEGKGGRDFLITGIDAC
;
A
#
# COMPACT_ATOMS: atom_id res chain seq x y z
N PRO A 1 -4.79 -18.39 -1.34
CA PRO A 1 -4.09 -18.50 -1.14
C PRO A 1 -3.82 -18.56 -0.82
N ARG A 2 -3.83 -18.62 -1.10
CA ARG A 2 -2.97 -18.82 -0.80
C ARG A 2 -2.34 -18.55 -0.61
N CYS A 3 -2.14 -18.62 -0.78
CA CYS A 3 -1.20 -18.35 -0.67
C CYS A 3 -0.95 -18.27 -1.27
N LEU A 4 -0.97 -18.26 -1.87
CA LEU A 4 -0.35 -18.15 -2.31
C LEU A 4 0.10 -17.75 -2.34
N PHE A 5 0.33 -17.65 -2.47
CA PHE A 5 1.20 -17.24 -2.44
C PHE A 5 1.99 -17.28 -1.94
N THR A 6 2.42 -17.52 -1.91
CA THR A 6 3.18 -17.35 -1.34
C THR A 6 4.08 -17.26 -1.40
N ASN A 7 4.79 -17.32 -1.20
CA ASN A 7 5.97 -16.87 -1.22
C ASN A 7 6.46 -15.90 -2.05
N HIS A 8 6.80 -15.39 -2.17
CA HIS A 8 6.84 -14.51 -3.28
C HIS A 8 6.76 -13.05 -2.91
N GLN A 9 7.27 -12.70 -1.77
CA GLN A 9 7.19 -11.33 -1.26
C GLN A 9 7.89 -10.34 -2.17
N LYS A 10 9.06 -10.69 -2.69
CA LYS A 10 9.83 -9.82 -3.58
C LYS A 10 9.14 -9.57 -4.91
N MET A 11 8.30 -10.49 -5.33
CA MET A 11 7.55 -10.34 -6.57
C MET A 11 6.37 -9.40 -6.42
N HIS A 12 5.94 -9.18 -5.17
CA HIS A 12 4.79 -8.33 -4.90
C HIS A 12 4.98 -6.91 -5.37
N GLU A 13 6.12 -6.29 -5.08
CA GLU A 13 6.35 -4.90 -5.47
C GLU A 13 6.28 -4.74 -6.99
N ALA A 14 6.94 -5.62 -7.73
CA ALA A 14 6.93 -5.54 -9.19
C ALA A 14 5.53 -5.77 -9.75
N SER A 15 4.80 -6.74 -9.23
CA SER A 15 3.43 -7.03 -9.66
C SER A 15 2.49 -5.88 -9.36
N ILE A 16 2.64 -5.29 -8.19
CA ILE A 16 1.84 -4.14 -7.76
C ILE A 16 2.10 -2.96 -8.69
N VAL A 17 3.36 -2.67 -8.98
CA VAL A 17 3.71 -1.56 -9.85
C VAL A 17 3.20 -1.78 -11.27
N ALA A 18 3.29 -3.00 -11.79
CA ALA A 18 2.74 -3.31 -13.10
C ALA A 18 1.23 -3.03 -13.15
N GLY A 19 0.51 -3.44 -12.10
CA GLY A 19 -0.91 -3.16 -11.99
C GLY A 19 -1.21 -1.67 -11.87
N MET A 20 -0.42 -0.96 -11.08
CA MET A 20 -0.52 0.50 -10.96
C MET A 20 -0.36 1.18 -12.30
N MET A 21 0.67 0.80 -13.05
CA MET A 21 0.94 1.42 -14.34
C MET A 21 -0.23 1.26 -15.31
N ASN A 22 -0.89 0.10 -15.27
CA ASN A 22 -2.08 -0.09 -16.09
C ASN A 22 -3.20 0.87 -15.71
N ILE A 23 -3.41 1.05 -14.41
CA ILE A 23 -4.41 1.98 -13.90
C ILE A 23 -4.07 3.41 -14.28
N LEU A 24 -2.80 3.80 -14.10
CA LEU A 24 -2.35 5.16 -14.39
C LEU A 24 -2.47 5.50 -15.88
N LYS A 25 -2.09 4.57 -16.75
CA LYS A 25 -2.23 4.76 -18.19
C LYS A 25 -3.68 4.90 -18.60
N ASP A 26 -4.53 4.11 -17.99
CA ASP A 26 -5.96 4.11 -18.27
C ASP A 26 -6.59 5.43 -17.84
N GLU A 27 -6.29 5.88 -16.63
CA GLU A 27 -6.79 7.15 -16.12
C GLU A 27 -6.28 8.33 -16.94
N ALA A 28 -5.02 8.33 -17.34
CA ALA A 28 -4.47 9.37 -18.17
C ALA A 28 -5.18 9.46 -19.51
N ARG A 29 -5.51 8.32 -20.10
CA ARG A 29 -6.22 8.26 -21.37
C ARG A 29 -7.64 8.79 -21.24
N ARG A 30 -8.33 8.42 -20.15
CA ARG A 30 -9.72 8.82 -19.91
C ARG A 30 -9.86 10.31 -19.67
N HIS A 31 -8.85 10.94 -19.10
CA HIS A 31 -8.89 12.36 -18.75
C HIS A 31 -8.02 13.23 -19.66
N ASN A 32 -7.50 12.67 -20.75
CA ASN A 32 -6.65 13.39 -21.70
C ASN A 32 -5.47 14.06 -21.04
N VAL A 33 -4.83 13.38 -20.11
CA VAL A 33 -3.68 13.89 -19.38
C VAL A 33 -2.42 13.50 -20.13
N SER A 34 -1.51 14.46 -20.31
CA SER A 34 -0.25 14.20 -21.01
C SER A 34 0.85 13.73 -20.07
N ARG A 35 0.75 14.07 -18.77
CA ARG A 35 1.79 13.73 -17.81
C ARG A 35 1.22 13.63 -16.40
N ILE A 36 1.60 12.57 -15.71
CA ILE A 36 1.30 12.40 -14.29
C ILE A 36 2.51 12.89 -13.51
N THR A 37 2.28 13.77 -12.53
CA THR A 37 3.36 14.36 -11.75
C THR A 37 3.49 13.77 -10.35
N ARG A 38 2.40 13.25 -9.80
CA ARG A 38 2.42 12.65 -8.46
C ARG A 38 1.33 11.60 -8.35
N VAL A 39 1.65 10.53 -7.64
CA VAL A 39 0.70 9.46 -7.32
C VAL A 39 0.68 9.30 -5.81
N ARG A 40 -0.50 9.41 -5.22
CA ARG A 40 -0.67 9.21 -3.78
C ARG A 40 -1.16 7.80 -3.51
N LEU A 41 -0.47 7.12 -2.61
CA LEU A 41 -0.77 5.74 -2.24
C LEU A 41 -1.06 5.63 -0.76
N SER A 42 -2.01 4.79 -0.44
CA SER A 42 -2.26 4.35 0.93
C SER A 42 -1.89 2.87 0.99
N VAL A 43 -0.90 2.56 1.82
CA VAL A 43 -0.36 1.20 1.93
C VAL A 43 -0.55 0.72 3.35
N GLY A 44 -1.27 -0.39 3.52
CA GLY A 44 -1.47 -0.98 4.84
C GLY A 44 -0.16 -1.46 5.43
N LEU A 45 0.00 -1.24 6.74
CA LEU A 45 1.23 -1.56 7.44
C LEU A 45 1.60 -3.04 7.33
N PHE A 46 0.60 -3.90 7.18
CA PHE A 46 0.81 -5.36 7.16
C PHE A 46 0.81 -5.95 5.75
N THR A 47 0.98 -5.13 4.72
CA THR A 47 1.03 -5.62 3.33
C THR A 47 2.35 -6.27 2.96
N ALA A 48 3.36 -6.12 3.79
CA ALA A 48 4.72 -6.59 3.50
C ALA A 48 5.35 -5.86 2.30
N VAL A 49 4.80 -4.74 1.88
CA VAL A 49 5.35 -3.92 0.81
C VAL A 49 6.43 -3.02 1.39
N GLU A 50 7.62 -3.07 0.80
CA GLU A 50 8.72 -2.21 1.20
C GLU A 50 8.65 -0.92 0.39
N PRO A 51 8.43 0.26 1.05
CA PRO A 51 8.23 1.51 0.31
C PRO A 51 9.38 1.88 -0.63
N LYS A 52 10.61 1.71 -0.18
CA LYS A 52 11.77 2.06 -1.02
C LYS A 52 11.89 1.17 -2.25
N THR A 53 11.60 -0.12 -2.08
CA THR A 53 11.60 -1.06 -3.20
C THR A 53 10.48 -0.71 -4.17
N LEU A 54 9.33 -0.33 -3.63
CA LEU A 54 8.19 0.08 -4.44
C LEU A 54 8.54 1.31 -5.29
N GLU A 55 9.18 2.30 -4.67
CA GLU A 55 9.61 3.51 -5.38
C GLU A 55 10.59 3.19 -6.49
N ALA A 56 11.57 2.32 -6.24
CA ALA A 56 12.56 1.93 -7.24
C ALA A 56 11.91 1.19 -8.41
N CYS A 57 11.01 0.27 -8.12
CA CYS A 57 10.28 -0.45 -9.16
C CYS A 57 9.42 0.51 -9.98
N PHE A 58 8.77 1.45 -9.31
CA PHE A 58 7.94 2.43 -9.99
C PHE A 58 8.75 3.29 -10.96
N GLU A 59 9.91 3.74 -10.52
CA GLU A 59 10.81 4.52 -11.38
C GLU A 59 11.14 3.79 -12.67
N LEU A 60 11.50 2.52 -12.55
CA LEU A 60 11.85 1.70 -13.70
C LEU A 60 10.66 1.48 -14.63
N TYR A 61 9.51 1.17 -14.08
CA TYR A 61 8.32 0.87 -14.88
C TYR A 61 7.71 2.12 -15.50
N ALA A 62 7.95 3.28 -14.90
CA ALA A 62 7.40 4.53 -15.39
C ALA A 62 8.17 5.12 -16.56
N GLU A 63 9.41 4.69 -16.78
CA GLU A 63 10.22 5.20 -17.89
C GLU A 63 9.51 5.02 -19.23
N GLY A 64 9.47 6.09 -20.01
CA GLY A 64 8.83 6.08 -21.31
C GLY A 64 7.31 6.08 -21.25
N THR A 65 6.73 6.31 -20.09
CA THR A 65 5.27 6.33 -19.94
C THR A 65 4.80 7.73 -19.50
N VAL A 66 3.49 7.89 -19.41
CA VAL A 66 2.87 9.13 -18.94
C VAL A 66 3.27 9.47 -17.50
N ALA A 67 3.73 8.48 -16.74
CA ALA A 67 4.11 8.65 -15.34
C ALA A 67 5.61 8.82 -15.13
N GLU A 68 6.38 8.98 -16.19
CA GLU A 68 7.83 9.15 -16.06
C GLU A 68 8.14 10.39 -15.22
N GLY A 69 8.99 10.22 -14.21
CA GLY A 69 9.37 11.29 -13.31
C GLY A 69 8.34 11.62 -12.24
N ALA A 70 7.23 10.92 -12.19
CA ALA A 70 6.21 11.15 -11.18
C ALA A 70 6.73 10.77 -9.79
N GLU A 71 6.29 11.53 -8.77
CA GLU A 71 6.62 11.23 -7.39
C GLU A 71 5.59 10.26 -6.81
N LEU A 72 6.06 9.33 -5.99
CA LEU A 72 5.17 8.51 -5.19
C LEU A 72 5.08 9.08 -3.78
N ASP A 73 3.86 9.37 -3.35
CA ASP A 73 3.59 9.85 -2.01
C ASP A 73 2.91 8.72 -1.26
N ILE A 74 3.68 8.01 -0.44
CA ILE A 74 3.22 6.79 0.22
C ILE A 74 2.87 7.09 1.67
N THR A 75 1.62 6.81 2.03
CA THR A 75 1.15 6.89 3.40
C THR A 75 0.95 5.48 3.92
N THR A 76 1.58 5.16 5.04
CA THR A 76 1.42 3.85 5.66
C THR A 76 0.28 3.91 6.67
N VAL A 77 -0.64 2.96 6.57
CA VAL A 77 -1.84 2.94 7.42
C VAL A 77 -1.80 1.72 8.34
N PRO A 78 -1.89 1.92 9.67
CA PRO A 78 -1.93 0.79 10.60
C PRO A 78 -3.26 0.07 10.55
N ALA A 79 -3.29 -1.15 11.08
CA ALA A 79 -4.53 -1.87 11.27
C ALA A 79 -5.26 -1.30 12.49
N GLU A 80 -6.57 -1.52 12.52
CA GLU A 80 -7.38 -1.21 13.70
C GLU A 80 -7.38 -2.44 14.58
N GLY A 81 -6.91 -2.31 15.82
CA GLY A 81 -6.86 -3.41 16.77
C GLY A 81 -7.99 -3.35 17.76
N ARG A 82 -8.45 -4.50 18.19
CA ARG A 82 -9.44 -4.60 19.25
C ARG A 82 -9.06 -5.73 20.18
N CYS A 83 -9.03 -5.44 21.48
CA CYS A 83 -8.75 -6.45 22.48
C CYS A 83 -9.98 -7.34 22.69
N LEU A 84 -9.79 -8.65 22.60
CA LEU A 84 -10.88 -9.57 22.82
C LEU A 84 -11.20 -9.77 24.30
N ASP A 85 -10.30 -9.36 25.19
CA ASP A 85 -10.50 -9.50 26.63
C ASP A 85 -11.16 -8.28 27.26
N CYS A 86 -10.74 -7.05 26.89
CA CYS A 86 -11.29 -5.83 27.47
C CYS A 86 -12.06 -4.94 26.50
N GLY A 87 -12.00 -5.25 25.20
CA GLY A 87 -12.76 -4.50 24.20
C GLY A 87 -12.14 -3.19 23.75
N HIS A 88 -10.95 -2.85 24.26
CA HIS A 88 -10.28 -1.60 23.88
C HIS A 88 -9.90 -1.59 22.40
N LYS A 89 -10.13 -0.47 21.74
CA LYS A 89 -9.75 -0.27 20.34
C LYS A 89 -8.54 0.65 20.26
N PHE A 90 -7.60 0.32 19.40
CA PHE A 90 -6.35 1.07 19.26
C PHE A 90 -5.72 0.81 17.88
N PRO A 91 -4.86 1.72 17.41
CA PRO A 91 -4.14 1.44 16.15
C PRO A 91 -3.09 0.37 16.39
N MET A 92 -3.12 -0.66 15.55
CA MET A 92 -2.20 -1.79 15.62
C MET A 92 -1.05 -1.54 14.67
N THR A 93 0.15 -1.34 15.21
CA THR A 93 1.33 -1.06 14.42
C THR A 93 2.22 -2.28 14.21
N SER A 94 1.91 -3.38 14.89
CA SER A 94 2.66 -4.62 14.78
C SER A 94 1.71 -5.79 15.02
N PRO A 95 1.89 -6.92 14.30
CA PRO A 95 1.07 -8.10 14.56
C PRO A 95 1.36 -8.74 15.92
N ARG A 96 2.43 -8.31 16.59
CA ARG A 96 2.83 -8.86 17.88
C ARG A 96 2.64 -7.88 19.04
N CYS A 97 1.76 -6.91 18.88
CA CYS A 97 1.53 -5.94 19.95
C CYS A 97 0.63 -6.53 21.04
N ARG A 98 0.60 -5.84 22.17
CA ARG A 98 -0.27 -6.17 23.30
C ARG A 98 -1.29 -5.08 23.46
N CYS A 99 -2.41 -5.39 24.09
CA CYS A 99 -3.40 -4.38 24.44
C CYS A 99 -2.76 -3.35 25.37
N PRO A 100 -2.80 -2.06 25.03
CA PRO A 100 -2.23 -1.04 25.89
C PRO A 100 -2.98 -0.83 27.20
N GLU A 101 -4.21 -1.33 27.29
CA GLU A 101 -5.01 -1.19 28.53
C GLU A 101 -4.85 -2.36 29.48
N CYS A 102 -4.92 -3.61 28.97
CA CYS A 102 -4.89 -4.78 29.84
C CYS A 102 -3.71 -5.72 29.60
N GLY A 103 -2.89 -5.46 28.58
CA GLY A 103 -1.73 -6.28 28.28
C GLY A 103 -2.02 -7.61 27.63
N SER A 104 -3.25 -7.86 27.24
CA SER A 104 -3.64 -9.12 26.62
C SER A 104 -2.99 -9.30 25.24
N LEU A 105 -2.72 -10.54 24.87
CA LEU A 105 -2.27 -10.90 23.54
C LEU A 105 -3.43 -11.33 22.65
N ARG A 106 -4.63 -11.39 23.20
CA ARG A 106 -5.81 -11.81 22.44
C ARG A 106 -6.40 -10.61 21.72
N LEU A 107 -5.83 -10.33 20.56
CA LEU A 107 -6.18 -9.15 19.77
C LEU A 107 -6.76 -9.55 18.43
N GLU A 108 -7.68 -8.73 17.95
CA GLU A 108 -8.26 -8.88 16.63
C GLU A 108 -7.84 -7.67 15.81
N GLY A 109 -7.28 -7.92 14.62
CA GLY A 109 -6.86 -6.84 13.72
C GLY A 109 -7.79 -6.70 12.55
N LYS A 110 -8.05 -5.46 12.13
CA LYS A 110 -8.87 -5.17 10.96
C LYS A 110 -8.18 -4.12 10.12
N GLY A 111 -8.12 -4.36 8.79
CA GLY A 111 -7.42 -3.45 7.89
C GLY A 111 -5.92 -3.65 7.94
N GLY A 112 -5.18 -2.63 7.51
CA GLY A 112 -3.72 -2.68 7.48
C GLY A 112 -3.15 -3.54 6.37
N ARG A 113 -3.99 -4.03 5.45
CA ARG A 113 -3.57 -4.90 4.35
C ARG A 113 -3.98 -4.37 2.99
N ASP A 114 -4.52 -3.16 2.95
CA ASP A 114 -4.99 -2.57 1.70
C ASP A 114 -3.88 -1.82 0.98
N PHE A 115 -3.97 -1.80 -0.33
CA PHE A 115 -3.09 -1.02 -1.18
C PHE A 115 -3.98 -0.22 -2.12
N LEU A 116 -4.00 1.09 -1.96
CA LEU A 116 -4.93 1.95 -2.69
C LEU A 116 -4.22 3.13 -3.32
N ILE A 117 -4.60 3.46 -4.54
CA ILE A 117 -4.23 4.73 -5.17
C ILE A 117 -5.29 5.73 -4.72
N THR A 118 -4.91 6.69 -3.89
CA THR A 118 -5.86 7.64 -3.32
C THR A 118 -5.95 8.94 -4.09
N GLY A 119 -4.98 9.21 -4.97
CA GLY A 119 -5.02 10.42 -5.78
C GLY A 119 -3.91 10.44 -6.81
N ILE A 120 -4.14 11.19 -7.86
CA ILE A 120 -3.19 11.38 -8.96
C ILE A 120 -3.18 12.86 -9.29
N ASP A 121 -2.00 13.46 -9.29
CA ASP A 121 -1.81 14.83 -9.77
C ASP A 121 -1.26 14.76 -11.19
N ALA A 122 -1.79 15.59 -12.08
CA ALA A 122 -1.45 15.50 -13.48
C ALA A 122 -1.52 16.89 -14.15
N CYS A 123 -0.90 16.97 -15.31
CA CYS A 123 -0.94 18.18 -16.16
C CYS A 123 -1.75 17.93 -17.41
#